data_169854e21dee9bde1e46104ec8e8a640
#
_entry.id   169854e21dee9bde1e46104ec8e8a640
#
_cell.length_a   1.000
_cell.length_b   1.000
_cell.length_c   1.000
_cell.angle_alpha   90.00
_cell.angle_beta   90.00
_cell.angle_gamma   90.00
#
_symmetry.space_group_name_H-M   'P 1'
#
loop_
_entity.id
_entity.type
_entity.pdbx_description
1 polymer ?
#
loop_
_entity_poly.entity_id
_entity_poly.type
_entity_poly.pdbx_seq_one_letter_code
_entity_poly.pdbx_strand_id
1 'polypeptide(L)'
;TGMLCQKAGKVTSVELSRRRAEINFARNSEKENLTIMVGNLNDMTFPENFDYVVVNGVLEYAMSFTEGETPYETFLKEMGGYLKPEGKLLIAIENRLGLKYFAGAPEDHTDIHFFGIDGYPENHSVRTFSKEELGELLKKQWFSFSAIFIIHIRIINFLQKFLRTRVFNTNSYEEIIRFIRTKTA
;
A
#
# COMPACT_ATOMS: atom_id res chain seq x y z
N THR A 1 6.37 -9.73 -1.19
CA THR A 1 6.58 -10.64 -0.04
C THR A 1 8.01 -11.17 -0.03
N GLY A 2 8.48 -11.91 -1.04
CA GLY A 2 9.80 -12.56 -1.04
C GLY A 2 11.01 -11.64 -0.81
N MET A 3 10.97 -10.39 -1.29
CA MET A 3 12.01 -9.40 -1.00
C MET A 3 12.03 -8.97 0.47
N LEU A 4 10.87 -8.86 1.10
CA LEU A 4 10.79 -8.57 2.54
C LEU A 4 11.41 -9.69 3.36
N CYS A 5 11.18 -10.95 2.99
CA CYS A 5 11.78 -12.11 3.66
C CYS A 5 13.32 -12.12 3.63
N GLN A 6 13.93 -11.44 2.67
CA GLN A 6 15.40 -11.31 2.62
C GLN A 6 15.95 -10.26 3.59
N LYS A 7 15.10 -9.38 4.14
CA LYS A 7 15.51 -8.22 4.94
C LYS A 7 14.94 -8.24 6.37
N ALA A 8 13.81 -8.88 6.56
CA ALA A 8 13.15 -8.99 7.86
C ALA A 8 13.39 -10.36 8.48
N GLY A 9 13.50 -10.43 9.80
CA GLY A 9 13.63 -11.69 10.52
C GLY A 9 12.36 -12.53 10.45
N LYS A 10 11.18 -11.89 10.40
CA LYS A 10 9.86 -12.54 10.29
C LYS A 10 8.95 -11.70 9.41
N VAL A 11 8.20 -12.35 8.54
CA VAL A 11 7.21 -11.71 7.67
C VAL A 11 5.88 -12.42 7.81
N THR A 12 4.83 -11.66 8.10
CA THR A 12 3.44 -12.13 8.04
C THR A 12 2.78 -11.45 6.85
N SER A 13 2.27 -12.24 5.90
CA SER A 13 1.54 -11.77 4.73
C SER A 13 0.07 -12.13 4.89
N VAL A 14 -0.79 -11.12 4.88
CA VAL A 14 -2.24 -11.30 4.91
C VAL A 14 -2.79 -11.08 3.51
N GLU A 15 -3.66 -11.97 3.06
CA GLU A 15 -4.28 -11.91 1.74
C GLU A 15 -5.74 -12.37 1.83
N LEU A 16 -6.66 -11.55 1.35
CA LEU A 16 -8.08 -11.86 1.34
C LEU A 16 -8.42 -13.01 0.38
N SER A 17 -7.74 -13.04 -0.77
CA SER A 17 -7.96 -14.06 -1.81
C SER A 17 -7.11 -15.30 -1.55
N ARG A 18 -7.76 -16.43 -1.28
CA ARG A 18 -7.10 -17.73 -1.13
C ARG A 18 -6.21 -18.06 -2.33
N ARG A 19 -6.69 -17.84 -3.55
CA ARG A 19 -5.91 -18.10 -4.78
C ARG A 19 -4.62 -17.27 -4.84
N ARG A 20 -4.67 -16.00 -4.45
CA ARG A 20 -3.47 -15.14 -4.41
C ARG A 20 -2.52 -15.56 -3.29
N ALA A 21 -3.04 -15.97 -2.15
CA ALA A 21 -2.23 -16.52 -1.06
C ALA A 21 -1.50 -17.81 -1.47
N GLU A 22 -2.17 -18.72 -2.16
CA GLU A 22 -1.57 -19.95 -2.70
C GLU A 22 -0.44 -19.64 -3.71
N ILE A 23 -0.64 -18.64 -4.58
CA ILE A 23 0.42 -18.18 -5.51
C ILE A 23 1.59 -17.57 -4.72
N ASN A 24 1.31 -16.78 -3.69
CA ASN A 24 2.34 -16.21 -2.83
C ASN A 24 3.14 -17.30 -2.12
N PHE A 25 2.47 -18.31 -1.59
CA PHE A 25 3.10 -19.47 -0.97
C PHE A 25 3.99 -20.23 -1.98
N ALA A 26 3.46 -20.57 -3.14
CA ALA A 26 4.21 -21.30 -4.15
C ALA A 26 5.49 -20.58 -4.62
N ARG A 27 5.43 -19.22 -4.69
CA ARG A 27 6.58 -18.39 -5.07
C ARG A 27 7.64 -18.24 -3.99
N ASN A 28 7.30 -18.50 -2.75
CA ASN A 28 8.14 -18.23 -1.58
C ASN A 28 8.25 -19.45 -0.66
N SER A 29 8.00 -20.66 -1.18
CA SER A 29 7.95 -21.89 -0.38
C SER A 29 9.25 -22.21 0.35
N GLU A 30 10.39 -21.70 -0.15
CA GLU A 30 11.69 -21.86 0.49
C GLU A 30 11.96 -20.81 1.60
N LYS A 31 11.03 -19.89 1.89
CA LYS A 31 11.21 -18.84 2.90
C LYS A 31 10.68 -19.31 4.25
N GLU A 32 11.56 -19.78 5.11
CA GLU A 32 11.21 -20.28 6.46
C GLU A 32 10.67 -19.20 7.40
N ASN A 33 10.98 -17.93 7.14
CA ASN A 33 10.56 -16.78 7.93
C ASN A 33 9.24 -16.14 7.44
N LEU A 34 8.49 -16.80 6.56
CA LEU A 34 7.22 -16.32 6.01
C LEU A 34 6.04 -17.07 6.59
N THR A 35 5.08 -16.34 7.15
CA THR A 35 3.74 -16.82 7.47
C THR A 35 2.74 -16.19 6.51
N ILE A 36 1.88 -17.00 5.87
CA ILE A 36 0.80 -16.50 5.02
C ILE A 36 -0.53 -16.81 5.67
N MET A 37 -1.35 -15.78 5.86
CA MET A 37 -2.70 -15.88 6.43
C MET A 37 -3.72 -15.48 5.36
N VAL A 38 -4.85 -16.22 5.33
CA VAL A 38 -5.94 -15.96 4.38
C VAL A 38 -7.16 -15.51 5.15
N GLY A 39 -7.69 -14.36 4.81
CA GLY A 39 -8.91 -13.82 5.41
C GLY A 39 -8.96 -12.29 5.38
N ASN A 40 -10.06 -11.75 5.88
CA ASN A 40 -10.18 -10.31 6.08
C ASN A 40 -9.27 -9.88 7.23
N LEU A 41 -8.48 -8.86 7.02
CA LEU A 41 -7.55 -8.33 8.02
C LEU A 41 -8.27 -7.84 9.29
N ASN A 42 -9.47 -7.28 9.13
CA ASN A 42 -10.28 -6.78 10.25
C ASN A 42 -10.75 -7.89 11.21
N ASP A 43 -10.76 -9.14 10.76
CA ASP A 43 -11.16 -10.30 11.57
C ASP A 43 -9.94 -11.01 12.19
N MET A 44 -8.74 -10.48 11.99
CA MET A 44 -7.51 -11.12 12.42
C MET A 44 -6.96 -10.54 13.70
N THR A 45 -6.38 -11.40 14.50
CA THR A 45 -5.57 -11.03 15.66
C THR A 45 -4.16 -11.57 15.50
N PHE A 46 -3.17 -10.81 15.94
CA PHE A 46 -1.78 -11.21 15.89
C PHE A 46 -1.23 -11.39 17.30
N PRO A 47 -0.38 -12.40 17.54
CA PRO A 47 0.16 -12.67 18.87
C PRO A 47 1.19 -11.62 19.33
N GLU A 48 1.69 -10.81 18.41
CA GLU A 48 2.71 -9.79 18.67
C GLU A 48 2.55 -8.61 17.72
N ASN A 49 2.99 -7.43 18.14
CA ASN A 49 3.04 -6.25 17.30
C ASN A 49 4.27 -6.24 16.40
N PHE A 50 4.22 -5.46 15.33
CA PHE A 50 5.20 -5.44 14.25
C PHE A 50 6.07 -4.18 14.30
N ASP A 51 7.32 -4.31 13.88
CA ASP A 51 8.22 -3.17 13.65
C ASP A 51 7.79 -2.38 12.39
N TYR A 52 7.20 -3.08 11.41
CA TYR A 52 6.69 -2.50 10.18
C TYR A 52 5.34 -3.12 9.79
N VAL A 53 4.39 -2.28 9.44
CA VAL A 53 3.16 -2.67 8.74
C VAL A 53 3.21 -2.10 7.33
N VAL A 54 3.03 -2.94 6.31
CA VAL A 54 3.12 -2.56 4.89
C VAL A 54 1.75 -2.71 4.24
N VAL A 55 1.18 -1.60 3.82
CA VAL A 55 -0.11 -1.50 3.12
C VAL A 55 0.16 -1.12 1.68
N ASN A 56 0.14 -2.10 0.78
CA ASN A 56 0.50 -1.92 -0.63
C ASN A 56 -0.67 -2.27 -1.55
N GLY A 57 -1.32 -1.27 -2.12
CA GLY A 57 -2.48 -1.47 -3.00
C GLY A 57 -3.67 -2.09 -2.25
N VAL A 58 -3.99 -1.58 -1.06
CA VAL A 58 -5.05 -2.10 -0.18
C VAL A 58 -5.92 -0.98 0.37
N LEU A 59 -5.34 0.14 0.78
CA LEU A 59 -6.06 1.24 1.42
C LEU A 59 -7.19 1.78 0.54
N GLU A 60 -7.00 1.81 -0.77
CA GLU A 60 -7.99 2.27 -1.74
C GLU A 60 -9.32 1.51 -1.66
N TYR A 61 -9.27 0.26 -1.18
CA TYR A 61 -10.44 -0.61 -1.04
C TYR A 61 -11.03 -0.62 0.38
N ALA A 62 -10.56 0.22 1.30
CA ALA A 62 -11.01 0.18 2.71
C ALA A 62 -12.53 0.28 2.85
N MET A 63 -13.19 1.06 1.99
CA MET A 63 -14.67 1.14 1.97
C MET A 63 -15.37 -0.21 1.69
N SER A 64 -14.68 -1.15 1.06
CA SER A 64 -15.28 -2.45 0.68
C SER A 64 -15.18 -3.50 1.79
N PHE A 65 -14.32 -3.31 2.78
CA PHE A 65 -14.07 -4.32 3.82
C PHE A 65 -13.99 -3.75 5.24
N THR A 66 -14.14 -2.44 5.41
CA THR A 66 -14.21 -1.78 6.73
C THR A 66 -15.57 -1.13 6.88
N GLU A 67 -16.30 -1.49 7.91
CA GLU A 67 -17.62 -0.95 8.20
C GLU A 67 -17.55 0.43 8.87
N GLY A 68 -18.66 1.20 8.77
CA GLY A 68 -18.84 2.49 9.44
C GLY A 68 -18.74 3.69 8.51
N GLU A 69 -18.91 4.89 9.07
CA GLU A 69 -18.96 6.15 8.33
C GLU A 69 -17.58 6.67 7.89
N THR A 70 -16.52 6.20 8.55
CA THR A 70 -15.13 6.62 8.31
C THR A 70 -14.21 5.43 8.07
N PRO A 71 -14.43 4.64 6.99
CA PRO A 71 -13.73 3.37 6.79
C PRO A 71 -12.22 3.51 6.64
N TYR A 72 -11.73 4.58 6.01
CA TYR A 72 -10.29 4.83 5.85
C TYR A 72 -9.60 5.14 7.17
N GLU A 73 -10.23 5.98 8.00
CA GLU A 73 -9.76 6.30 9.34
C GLU A 73 -9.74 5.06 10.22
N THR A 74 -10.81 4.27 10.18
CA THR A 74 -10.93 3.02 10.95
C THR A 74 -9.84 2.04 10.54
N PHE A 75 -9.67 1.80 9.25
CA PHE A 75 -8.62 0.93 8.74
C PHE A 75 -7.22 1.38 9.15
N LEU A 76 -6.91 2.67 9.01
CA LEU A 76 -5.61 3.19 9.41
C LEU A 76 -5.37 3.07 10.91
N LYS A 77 -6.39 3.29 11.73
CA LYS A 77 -6.32 3.10 13.19
C LYS A 77 -6.00 1.64 13.54
N GLU A 78 -6.63 0.68 12.87
CA GLU A 78 -6.33 -0.74 13.04
C GLU A 78 -4.89 -1.07 12.66
N MET A 79 -4.41 -0.54 11.51
CA MET A 79 -3.00 -0.72 11.10
C MET A 79 -2.03 -0.16 12.14
N GLY A 80 -2.38 0.96 12.75
CA GLY A 80 -1.61 1.55 13.85
C GLY A 80 -1.58 0.66 15.09
N GLY A 81 -2.69 -0.01 15.39
CA GLY A 81 -2.81 -0.94 16.51
C GLY A 81 -1.90 -2.16 16.42
N TYR A 82 -1.49 -2.53 15.22
CA TYR A 82 -0.55 -3.64 15.00
C TYR A 82 0.92 -3.22 15.11
N LEU A 83 1.22 -1.94 15.25
CA LEU A 83 2.59 -1.45 15.35
C LEU A 83 3.10 -1.49 16.80
N LYS A 84 4.37 -1.79 16.96
CA LYS A 84 5.12 -1.48 18.20
C LYS A 84 5.19 0.04 18.44
N PRO A 85 5.53 0.53 19.65
CA PRO A 85 5.61 1.96 19.91
C PRO A 85 6.47 2.77 18.94
N GLU A 86 7.59 2.21 18.47
CA GLU A 86 8.48 2.82 17.46
C GLU A 86 8.28 2.25 16.05
N GLY A 87 7.24 1.45 15.86
CA GLY A 87 6.93 0.80 14.59
C GLY A 87 6.51 1.80 13.50
N LYS A 88 6.61 1.38 12.25
CA LYS A 88 6.37 2.25 11.08
C LYS A 88 5.33 1.66 10.15
N LEU A 89 4.38 2.51 9.76
CA LEU A 89 3.41 2.22 8.71
C LEU A 89 3.97 2.66 7.35
N LEU A 90 4.06 1.73 6.41
CA LEU A 90 4.47 1.98 5.02
C LEU A 90 3.24 1.83 4.13
N ILE A 91 2.86 2.88 3.41
CA ILE A 91 1.71 2.86 2.51
C ILE A 91 2.20 3.09 1.08
N ALA A 92 1.78 2.21 0.18
CA ALA A 92 1.95 2.36 -1.25
C ALA A 92 0.57 2.35 -1.91
N ILE A 93 0.21 3.46 -2.57
CA ILE A 93 -1.11 3.68 -3.19
C ILE A 93 -0.94 4.60 -4.41
N GLU A 94 -1.81 4.48 -5.39
CA GLU A 94 -1.85 5.38 -6.53
C GLU A 94 -2.26 6.79 -6.11
N ASN A 95 -1.63 7.79 -6.75
CA ASN A 95 -2.03 9.18 -6.59
C ASN A 95 -3.17 9.51 -7.55
N ARG A 96 -4.35 9.89 -7.04
CA ARG A 96 -5.49 10.29 -7.88
C ARG A 96 -5.20 11.48 -8.81
N LEU A 97 -4.20 12.30 -8.48
CA LEU A 97 -3.69 13.41 -9.29
C LEU A 97 -2.43 13.02 -10.10
N GLY A 98 -2.27 11.73 -10.41
CA GLY A 98 -1.15 11.26 -11.25
C GLY A 98 -1.20 11.85 -12.66
N LEU A 99 -0.04 12.24 -13.21
CA LEU A 99 0.07 12.86 -14.54
C LEU A 99 -0.59 12.06 -15.65
N LYS A 100 -0.63 10.73 -15.55
CA LYS A 100 -1.29 9.86 -16.54
C LYS A 100 -2.78 10.16 -16.68
N TYR A 101 -3.46 10.51 -15.59
CA TYR A 101 -4.90 10.83 -15.63
C TYR A 101 -5.16 12.17 -16.31
N PHE A 102 -4.31 13.18 -16.10
CA PHE A 102 -4.36 14.44 -16.85
C PHE A 102 -4.03 14.25 -18.33
N ALA A 103 -3.24 13.23 -18.66
CA ALA A 103 -2.95 12.84 -20.04
C ALA A 103 -4.04 11.95 -20.67
N GLY A 104 -5.20 11.81 -20.01
CA GLY A 104 -6.34 11.08 -20.53
C GLY A 104 -6.34 9.57 -20.28
N ALA A 105 -5.50 9.05 -19.36
CA ALA A 105 -5.66 7.67 -18.94
C ALA A 105 -6.89 7.52 -18.03
N PRO A 106 -7.65 6.42 -18.13
CA PRO A 106 -8.74 6.14 -17.21
C PRO A 106 -8.20 5.86 -15.81
N GLU A 107 -9.06 5.99 -14.81
CA GLU A 107 -8.74 5.65 -13.42
C GLU A 107 -8.53 4.13 -13.29
N ASP A 108 -7.51 3.71 -12.53
CA ASP A 108 -7.01 2.32 -12.53
C ASP A 108 -8.00 1.28 -11.99
N HIS A 109 -8.95 1.69 -11.18
CA HIS A 109 -9.88 0.79 -10.48
C HIS A 109 -11.28 0.81 -11.07
N THR A 110 -11.66 1.92 -11.69
CA THR A 110 -13.01 2.15 -12.21
C THR A 110 -13.08 2.17 -13.74
N ASP A 111 -11.93 2.32 -14.41
CA ASP A 111 -11.80 2.48 -15.87
C ASP A 111 -12.54 3.72 -16.43
N ILE A 112 -12.81 4.72 -15.55
CA ILE A 112 -13.50 5.96 -15.92
C ILE A 112 -12.47 7.09 -16.05
N HIS A 113 -12.52 7.82 -17.16
CA HIS A 113 -11.63 8.96 -17.38
C HIS A 113 -11.92 10.09 -16.39
N PHE A 114 -10.87 10.70 -15.84
CA PHE A 114 -10.91 11.84 -14.92
C PHE A 114 -11.57 11.56 -13.56
N PHE A 115 -12.11 10.38 -13.33
CA PHE A 115 -12.91 10.04 -12.15
C PHE A 115 -12.21 10.34 -10.80
N GLY A 116 -10.95 9.97 -10.71
CA GLY A 116 -10.14 10.33 -9.53
C GLY A 116 -9.83 11.84 -9.44
N ILE A 117 -9.60 12.51 -10.56
CA ILE A 117 -9.38 13.97 -10.61
C ILE A 117 -10.60 14.71 -10.11
N ASP A 118 -11.80 14.29 -10.53
CA ASP A 118 -13.08 14.87 -10.13
C ASP A 118 -13.48 14.51 -8.69
N GLY A 119 -12.66 13.76 -7.96
CA GLY A 119 -12.88 13.45 -6.55
C GLY A 119 -13.80 12.26 -6.31
N TYR A 120 -13.98 11.38 -7.28
CA TYR A 120 -14.83 10.19 -7.20
C TYR A 120 -16.31 10.52 -6.96
N PRO A 121 -16.97 11.26 -7.84
CA PRO A 121 -18.40 11.55 -7.72
C PRO A 121 -19.19 10.23 -7.66
N GLU A 122 -20.22 10.18 -6.83
CA GLU A 122 -21.12 9.01 -6.68
C GLU A 122 -20.42 7.70 -6.29
N ASN A 123 -19.30 7.75 -5.65
CA ASN A 123 -18.62 6.52 -5.36
C ASN A 123 -18.60 6.13 -3.91
N HIS A 124 -18.36 5.05 -3.68
CA HIS A 124 -18.87 3.80 -3.82
C HIS A 124 -17.99 2.68 -3.24
N SER A 125 -16.88 2.31 -3.74
CA SER A 125 -16.18 1.11 -3.26
C SER A 125 -14.66 1.24 -3.27
N VAL A 126 -14.14 2.20 -4.04
CA VAL A 126 -12.70 2.39 -4.20
C VAL A 126 -12.35 3.88 -4.29
N ARG A 127 -11.28 4.30 -3.61
CA ARG A 127 -10.79 5.67 -3.69
C ARG A 127 -9.28 5.71 -3.48
N THR A 128 -8.57 6.39 -4.36
CA THR A 128 -7.19 6.80 -4.14
C THR A 128 -7.13 8.26 -3.67
N PHE A 129 -5.97 8.71 -3.25
CA PHE A 129 -5.79 9.99 -2.58
C PHE A 129 -4.72 10.82 -3.27
N SER A 130 -4.79 12.14 -3.15
CA SER A 130 -3.62 12.99 -3.33
C SER A 130 -2.67 12.81 -2.15
N LYS A 131 -1.43 13.27 -2.31
CA LYS A 131 -0.45 13.25 -1.21
C LYS A 131 -0.94 14.06 -0.01
N GLU A 132 -1.56 15.18 -0.27
CA GLU A 132 -2.10 16.10 0.74
C GLU A 132 -3.25 15.46 1.49
N GLU A 133 -4.24 14.91 0.79
CA GLU A 133 -5.39 14.22 1.39
C GLU A 133 -4.97 13.05 2.28
N LEU A 134 -4.06 12.22 1.78
CA LEU A 134 -3.54 11.10 2.57
C LEU A 134 -2.73 11.60 3.78
N GLY A 135 -1.98 12.70 3.61
CA GLY A 135 -1.27 13.34 4.72
C GLY A 135 -2.19 13.83 5.83
N GLU A 136 -3.29 14.47 5.47
CA GLU A 136 -4.30 14.94 6.45
C GLU A 136 -5.02 13.76 7.13
N LEU A 137 -5.33 12.71 6.36
CA LEU A 137 -5.94 11.49 6.89
C LEU A 137 -5.04 10.82 7.95
N LEU A 138 -3.75 10.72 7.69
CA LEU A 138 -2.78 10.13 8.62
C LEU A 138 -2.55 10.99 9.86
N LYS A 139 -2.48 12.31 9.72
CA LYS A 139 -2.36 13.23 10.88
C LYS A 139 -3.52 13.07 11.85
N LYS A 140 -4.74 12.89 11.36
CA LYS A 140 -5.93 12.66 12.20
C LYS A 140 -5.81 11.38 13.03
N GLN A 141 -5.07 10.39 12.56
CA GLN A 141 -4.89 9.10 13.24
C GLN A 141 -3.67 9.03 14.16
N TRP A 142 -3.10 10.17 14.58
CA TRP A 142 -1.96 10.26 15.53
C TRP A 142 -0.66 9.65 14.99
N PHE A 143 -0.55 9.39 13.70
CA PHE A 143 0.73 9.02 13.09
C PHE A 143 1.65 10.24 13.02
N SER A 144 2.45 10.45 14.09
CA SER A 144 3.54 11.41 14.03
C SER A 144 4.59 10.92 13.03
N PHE A 145 4.68 11.57 11.88
CA PHE A 145 5.75 11.55 10.86
C PHE A 145 6.51 10.25 10.53
N SER A 146 6.06 9.10 10.99
CA SER A 146 6.70 7.80 10.68
C SER A 146 6.02 7.06 9.54
N ALA A 147 4.96 7.60 8.94
CA ALA A 147 4.34 7.05 7.75
C ALA A 147 5.10 7.52 6.50
N ILE A 148 5.67 6.57 5.77
CA ILE A 148 6.36 6.85 4.52
C ILE A 148 5.40 6.60 3.37
N PHE A 149 5.14 7.68 2.63
CA PHE A 149 4.34 7.62 1.43
C PHE A 149 5.18 7.09 0.28
N ILE A 150 4.79 5.98 -0.29
CA ILE A 150 5.22 5.56 -1.60
C ILE A 150 4.01 5.63 -2.50
N ILE A 151 3.91 6.73 -3.20
CA ILE A 151 2.99 6.83 -4.32
C ILE A 151 3.48 5.87 -5.37
N HIS A 152 2.74 4.81 -5.64
CA HIS A 152 3.09 3.85 -6.68
C HIS A 152 2.97 4.57 -8.03
N ILE A 153 4.14 4.90 -8.57
CA ILE A 153 4.23 5.55 -9.86
C ILE A 153 4.17 4.47 -10.94
N ARG A 154 3.00 4.07 -11.38
CA ARG A 154 2.84 3.47 -12.72
C ARG A 154 3.23 4.44 -13.86
N ILE A 155 3.54 5.68 -13.51
CA ILE A 155 4.14 6.69 -14.42
C ILE A 155 5.39 6.15 -15.12
N ILE A 156 6.21 5.36 -14.44
CA ILE A 156 7.44 4.80 -15.05
C ILE A 156 7.10 3.96 -16.28
N ASN A 157 6.07 3.15 -16.23
CA ASN A 157 5.67 2.34 -17.39
C ASN A 157 5.07 3.18 -18.51
N PHE A 158 4.33 4.24 -18.18
CA PHE A 158 3.75 5.15 -19.18
C PHE A 158 4.84 6.02 -19.82
N LEU A 159 5.74 6.62 -19.05
CA LEU A 159 6.85 7.40 -19.57
C LEU A 159 7.89 6.55 -20.29
N GLN A 160 8.18 5.34 -19.84
CA GLN A 160 9.03 4.39 -20.57
C GLN A 160 8.41 3.95 -21.90
N LYS A 161 7.08 3.77 -21.93
CA LYS A 161 6.36 3.42 -23.15
C LYS A 161 6.25 4.62 -24.10
N PHE A 162 6.11 5.83 -23.57
CA PHE A 162 5.97 7.08 -24.34
C PHE A 162 7.32 7.66 -24.79
N LEU A 163 8.34 7.64 -23.96
CA LEU A 163 9.62 8.29 -24.26
C LEU A 163 10.70 7.36 -24.80
N ARG A 164 10.51 6.03 -24.79
CA ARG A 164 11.55 5.06 -25.22
C ARG A 164 12.99 5.38 -24.76
N THR A 165 13.15 6.11 -23.68
CA THR A 165 14.43 6.58 -23.17
C THR A 165 14.84 5.84 -21.92
N ARG A 166 16.08 5.32 -21.94
CA ARG A 166 16.75 4.50 -20.92
C ARG A 166 17.09 5.21 -19.58
N VAL A 167 16.32 6.21 -19.13
CA VAL A 167 16.83 7.10 -18.07
C VAL A 167 16.25 6.87 -16.67
N PHE A 168 15.20 6.10 -16.47
CA PHE A 168 14.67 5.84 -15.11
C PHE A 168 14.52 4.36 -14.82
N ASN A 169 15.63 3.73 -14.46
CA ASN A 169 15.64 2.41 -13.85
C ASN A 169 15.83 2.59 -12.33
N THR A 170 14.84 3.20 -11.68
CA THR A 170 14.75 3.20 -10.23
C THR A 170 13.58 2.31 -9.84
N ASN A 171 13.90 1.09 -9.43
CA ASN A 171 12.97 0.22 -8.73
C ASN A 171 12.51 0.96 -7.47
N SER A 172 11.26 1.37 -7.39
CA SER A 172 10.68 1.97 -6.19
C SER A 172 10.83 1.06 -4.96
N TYR A 173 10.93 -0.26 -5.17
CA TYR A 173 11.29 -1.23 -4.13
C TYR A 173 12.73 -1.08 -3.61
N GLU A 174 13.68 -0.72 -4.45
CA GLU A 174 15.06 -0.46 -4.04
C GLU A 174 15.15 0.79 -3.13
N GLU A 175 14.36 1.81 -3.38
CA GLU A 175 14.31 2.99 -2.52
C GLU A 175 13.70 2.69 -1.15
N ILE A 176 12.62 1.88 -1.09
CA ILE A 176 12.06 1.38 0.17
C ILE A 176 13.11 0.60 0.95
N ILE A 177 13.78 -0.34 0.28
CA ILE A 177 14.82 -1.17 0.89
C ILE A 177 16.00 -0.32 1.34
N ARG A 178 16.41 0.66 0.53
CA ARG A 178 17.49 1.60 0.86
C ARG A 178 17.16 2.43 2.10
N PHE A 179 15.93 2.94 2.18
CA PHE A 179 15.47 3.69 3.35
C PHE A 179 15.43 2.84 4.62
N ILE A 180 14.93 1.61 4.53
CA ILE A 180 14.95 0.66 5.67
C ILE A 180 16.40 0.43 6.14
N ARG A 181 17.35 0.28 5.21
CA ARG A 181 18.78 0.10 5.52
C ARG A 181 19.43 1.29 6.22
N THR A 182 19.11 2.53 5.84
CA THR A 182 19.77 3.73 6.39
C THR A 182 19.28 4.11 7.79
N LYS A 183 18.20 3.50 8.27
CA LYS A 183 17.63 3.80 9.60
C LYS A 183 17.82 2.67 10.62
N THR A 184 18.38 1.52 10.20
CA THR A 184 18.67 0.38 11.06
C THR A 184 20.18 0.22 11.34
N ALA A 185 21.02 1.16 10.92
CA ALA A 185 22.40 1.38 11.29
C ALA A 185 22.46 2.63 12.20
#